data_2cb22be770d38d093fc721723561fb17
#
_entry.id   2cb22be770d38d093fc721723561fb17
#
_cell.length_a   1.000
_cell.length_b   1.000
_cell.length_c   1.000
_cell.angle_alpha   90.00
_cell.angle_beta   90.00
_cell.angle_gamma   90.00
#
_symmetry.space_group_name_H-M   'P 1'
#
loop_
_entity.id
_entity.type
_entity.pdbx_description
1 polymer ?
#
loop_
_entity_poly.entity_id
_entity_poly.type
_entity_poly.pdbx_seq_one_letter_code
_entity_poly.pdbx_strand_id
1 'polypeptide(L)'
;HYDDFCKAWLIECKRILKDNGSIWVIGSYHNIFRLGYHLQNLDYWLLNDVIWRKNNPMPNFRGTRFTNAHETLIWASKNKKSKYTFNYQSLKCLNDDLQMRSDWMLPICNGKERLKKNNGKKVHSTQKPESLLHRIILATTNKGDAIFDPFLGTGTTAVVAKKLGRKYYGIEKDKKYFKAAYDRISKTKIIEEDYLDTIENNRSKPRIPFGSLVELGIIKPGTV
;
A
#
# COMPACT_ATOMS: atom_id res chain seq x y z
N HIS A 1 0.26 7.56 26.97
CA HIS A 1 1.52 7.03 26.36
C HIS A 1 1.36 6.56 24.91
N TYR A 2 0.40 5.64 24.59
CA TYR A 2 0.30 5.14 23.20
C TYR A 2 -0.28 6.19 22.26
N ASP A 3 -1.34 6.89 22.66
CA ASP A 3 -1.95 7.94 21.85
C ASP A 3 -1.02 9.14 21.66
N ASP A 4 -0.30 9.53 22.71
CA ASP A 4 0.69 10.60 22.61
C ASP A 4 1.79 10.27 21.61
N PHE A 5 2.27 9.02 21.66
CA PHE A 5 3.23 8.52 20.68
C PHE A 5 2.65 8.53 19.26
N CYS A 6 1.41 8.04 19.08
CA CYS A 6 0.74 8.03 17.78
C CYS A 6 0.57 9.44 17.22
N LYS A 7 0.09 10.36 18.07
CA LYS A 7 -0.08 11.76 17.70
C LYS A 7 1.26 12.41 17.31
N ALA A 8 2.32 12.16 18.08
CA ALA A 8 3.63 12.76 17.84
C ALA A 8 4.21 12.37 16.47
N TRP A 9 4.26 11.06 16.13
CA TRP A 9 4.81 10.66 14.84
C TRP A 9 3.90 11.05 13.65
N LEU A 10 2.57 11.11 13.84
CA LEU A 10 1.66 11.58 12.80
C LEU A 10 1.85 13.07 12.51
N ILE A 11 2.11 13.90 13.53
CA ILE A 11 2.46 15.32 13.36
C ILE A 11 3.73 15.45 12.51
N GLU A 12 4.77 14.69 12.83
CA GLU A 12 6.03 14.74 12.08
C GLU A 12 5.86 14.21 10.65
N CYS A 13 5.09 13.14 10.44
CA CYS A 13 4.75 12.69 9.10
C CYS A 13 4.02 13.78 8.30
N LYS A 14 3.07 14.49 8.91
CA LYS A 14 2.37 15.60 8.23
C LYS A 14 3.30 16.75 7.87
N ARG A 15 4.25 17.06 8.76
CA ARG A 15 5.23 18.13 8.55
C ARG A 15 6.10 17.88 7.31
N ILE A 16 6.60 16.64 7.16
CA ILE A 16 7.50 16.26 6.04
C ILE A 16 6.75 15.86 4.77
N LEU A 17 5.47 15.54 4.86
CA LEU A 17 4.67 15.15 3.71
C LEU A 17 4.51 16.35 2.75
N LYS A 18 4.81 16.13 1.46
CA LYS A 18 4.57 17.12 0.42
C LYS A 18 3.08 17.45 0.30
N ASP A 19 2.76 18.61 -0.27
CA ASP A 19 1.35 19.03 -0.43
C ASP A 19 0.55 18.12 -1.36
N ASN A 20 1.22 17.44 -2.30
CA ASN A 20 0.65 16.42 -3.17
C ASN A 20 0.89 14.99 -2.66
N GLY A 21 1.45 14.83 -1.47
CA GLY A 21 1.74 13.54 -0.86
C GLY A 21 0.51 12.92 -0.19
N SER A 22 0.57 11.62 0.02
CA SER A 22 -0.41 10.87 0.80
C SER A 22 0.27 9.94 1.80
N ILE A 23 -0.46 9.57 2.83
CA ILE A 23 -0.02 8.66 3.88
C ILE A 23 -0.88 7.40 3.89
N TRP A 24 -0.24 6.26 4.16
CA TRP A 24 -0.89 5.00 4.42
C TRP A 24 -0.54 4.51 5.82
N VAL A 25 -1.55 4.17 6.60
CA VAL A 25 -1.39 3.63 7.95
C VAL A 25 -2.03 2.24 7.99
N ILE A 26 -1.24 1.23 8.36
CA ILE A 26 -1.70 -0.16 8.43
C ILE A 26 -1.82 -0.55 9.89
N GLY A 27 -2.97 -1.07 10.28
CA GLY A 27 -3.20 -1.49 11.66
C GLY A 27 -4.19 -2.65 11.80
N SER A 28 -4.09 -3.31 12.96
CA SER A 28 -5.08 -4.28 13.38
C SER A 28 -6.22 -3.59 14.15
N TYR A 29 -7.28 -4.34 14.45
CA TYR A 29 -8.41 -3.86 15.25
C TYR A 29 -8.02 -3.29 16.63
N HIS A 30 -6.82 -3.59 17.13
CA HIS A 30 -6.34 -3.05 18.42
C HIS A 30 -6.01 -1.56 18.35
N ASN A 31 -5.59 -1.05 17.19
CA ASN A 31 -5.03 0.28 17.09
C ASN A 31 -5.56 1.14 15.95
N ILE A 32 -6.09 0.52 14.88
CA ILE A 32 -6.43 1.27 13.65
C ILE A 32 -7.48 2.36 13.88
N PHE A 33 -8.46 2.11 14.74
CA PHE A 33 -9.51 3.09 15.05
C PHE A 33 -8.95 4.32 15.79
N ARG A 34 -7.98 4.10 16.69
CA ARG A 34 -7.28 5.19 17.39
C ARG A 34 -6.43 6.01 16.43
N LEU A 35 -5.73 5.34 15.50
CA LEU A 35 -4.95 6.01 14.45
C LEU A 35 -5.85 6.82 13.51
N GLY A 36 -7.01 6.27 13.13
CA GLY A 36 -8.01 6.99 12.34
C GLY A 36 -8.53 8.25 13.04
N TYR A 37 -8.80 8.17 14.34
CA TYR A 37 -9.16 9.32 15.16
C TYR A 37 -8.07 10.40 15.17
N HIS A 38 -6.80 10.00 15.38
CA HIS A 38 -5.69 10.96 15.36
C HIS A 38 -5.46 11.58 13.98
N LEU A 39 -5.58 10.82 12.90
CA LEU A 39 -5.48 11.36 11.54
C LEU A 39 -6.50 12.47 11.29
N GLN A 40 -7.78 12.26 11.70
CA GLN A 40 -8.84 13.25 11.55
C GLN A 40 -8.58 14.49 12.41
N ASN A 41 -8.20 14.33 13.68
CA ASN A 41 -7.91 15.45 14.57
C ASN A 41 -6.66 16.25 14.18
N LEU A 42 -5.79 15.69 13.36
CA LEU A 42 -4.65 16.36 12.78
C LEU A 42 -4.94 16.92 11.38
N ASP A 43 -6.21 17.02 10.99
CA ASP A 43 -6.65 17.53 9.68
C ASP A 43 -6.02 16.83 8.47
N TYR A 44 -5.74 15.54 8.58
CA TYR A 44 -5.54 14.73 7.39
C TYR A 44 -6.90 14.49 6.71
N TRP A 45 -6.92 14.48 5.39
CA TRP A 45 -8.12 14.16 4.65
C TRP A 45 -8.15 12.68 4.29
N LEU A 46 -9.03 11.92 4.93
CA LEU A 46 -9.19 10.49 4.67
C LEU A 46 -9.78 10.30 3.27
N LEU A 47 -9.12 9.47 2.47
CA LEU A 47 -9.50 9.15 1.09
C LEU A 47 -10.23 7.82 1.02
N ASN A 48 -9.67 6.79 1.65
CA ASN A 48 -10.29 5.46 1.81
C ASN A 48 -9.80 4.77 3.07
N ASP A 49 -10.62 3.89 3.60
CA ASP A 49 -10.19 2.70 4.30
C ASP A 49 -10.09 1.53 3.30
N VAL A 50 -9.10 0.69 3.48
CA VAL A 50 -8.88 -0.49 2.66
C VAL A 50 -8.74 -1.70 3.57
N ILE A 51 -9.47 -2.76 3.28
CA ILE A 51 -9.43 -4.01 4.04
C ILE A 51 -8.51 -5.01 3.32
N TRP A 52 -7.36 -5.28 3.91
CA TRP A 52 -6.54 -6.40 3.48
C TRP A 52 -7.08 -7.70 4.06
N ARG A 53 -7.80 -8.48 3.26
CA ARG A 53 -8.27 -9.83 3.58
C ARG A 53 -7.15 -10.82 3.32
N LYS A 54 -6.78 -11.56 4.36
CA LYS A 54 -5.73 -12.60 4.31
C LYS A 54 -6.37 -13.89 3.78
N ASN A 55 -5.89 -14.42 2.66
CA ASN A 55 -6.39 -15.71 2.14
C ASN A 55 -5.87 -16.91 2.95
N ASN A 56 -4.82 -16.72 3.76
CA ASN A 56 -4.22 -17.75 4.62
C ASN A 56 -3.95 -17.21 6.05
N PRO A 57 -4.99 -16.75 6.78
CA PRO A 57 -4.82 -16.19 8.11
C PRO A 57 -4.38 -17.27 9.11
N MET A 58 -3.60 -16.85 10.12
CA MET A 58 -3.27 -17.74 11.24
C MET A 58 -4.51 -18.03 12.08
N PRO A 59 -4.86 -19.30 12.32
CA PRO A 59 -6.02 -19.64 13.12
C PRO A 59 -5.87 -19.20 14.57
N ASN A 60 -6.99 -18.97 15.25
CA ASN A 60 -7.02 -18.82 16.69
C ASN A 60 -7.02 -20.20 17.35
N PHE A 61 -5.84 -20.70 17.69
CA PHE A 61 -5.66 -22.03 18.25
C PHE A 61 -6.41 -22.28 19.58
N ARG A 62 -6.74 -21.21 20.32
CA ARG A 62 -7.52 -21.32 21.57
C ARG A 62 -9.03 -21.43 21.34
N GLY A 63 -9.52 -21.14 20.12
CA GLY A 63 -10.95 -21.17 19.81
C GLY A 63 -11.81 -20.16 20.58
N THR A 64 -11.21 -19.13 21.17
CA THR A 64 -11.91 -18.18 22.07
C THR A 64 -12.42 -16.92 21.35
N ARG A 65 -12.09 -16.75 20.08
CA ARG A 65 -12.51 -15.61 19.24
C ARG A 65 -12.33 -15.96 17.75
N PHE A 66 -12.87 -15.11 16.89
CA PHE A 66 -12.71 -15.28 15.44
C PHE A 66 -11.23 -15.24 15.02
N THR A 67 -10.90 -15.95 13.94
CA THR A 67 -9.62 -15.83 13.27
C THR A 67 -9.43 -14.39 12.77
N ASN A 68 -8.27 -13.79 13.07
CA ASN A 68 -7.95 -12.43 12.60
C ASN A 68 -7.60 -12.45 11.09
N ALA A 69 -8.63 -12.50 10.25
CA ALA A 69 -8.52 -12.70 8.82
C ALA A 69 -8.27 -11.41 8.02
N HIS A 70 -8.24 -10.24 8.64
CA HIS A 70 -7.96 -8.99 7.93
C HIS A 70 -7.15 -8.00 8.77
N GLU A 71 -6.59 -7.02 8.09
CA GLU A 71 -6.07 -5.77 8.65
C GLU A 71 -6.65 -4.61 7.86
N THR A 72 -6.81 -3.48 8.53
CA THR A 72 -7.32 -2.25 7.91
C THR A 72 -6.16 -1.31 7.59
N LEU A 73 -6.23 -0.71 6.42
CA LEU A 73 -5.34 0.36 5.98
C LEU A 73 -6.16 1.64 5.87
N ILE A 74 -5.61 2.75 6.35
CA ILE A 74 -6.20 4.08 6.14
C ILE A 74 -5.30 4.81 5.15
N TRP A 75 -5.90 5.28 4.05
CA TRP A 75 -5.26 6.16 3.08
C TRP A 75 -5.77 7.58 3.26
N ALA A 76 -4.85 8.53 3.42
CA ALA A 76 -5.18 9.91 3.62
C ALA A 76 -4.23 10.84 2.86
N SER A 77 -4.73 11.97 2.40
CA SER A 77 -3.92 13.08 1.90
C SER A 77 -3.57 14.05 3.02
N LYS A 78 -2.59 14.92 2.80
CA LYS A 78 -2.14 15.91 3.78
C LYS A 78 -3.27 16.82 4.27
N ASN A 79 -4.18 17.19 3.37
CA ASN A 79 -5.38 17.98 3.65
C ASN A 79 -6.40 17.82 2.49
N LYS A 80 -7.58 18.38 2.64
CA LYS A 80 -8.69 18.31 1.66
C LYS A 80 -8.34 18.90 0.28
N LYS A 81 -7.40 19.84 0.21
CA LYS A 81 -7.00 20.53 -1.05
C LYS A 81 -5.83 19.84 -1.76
N SER A 82 -5.24 18.81 -1.16
CA SER A 82 -4.10 18.08 -1.72
C SER A 82 -4.44 17.44 -3.07
N LYS A 83 -3.56 17.63 -4.05
CA LYS A 83 -3.65 16.95 -5.36
C LYS A 83 -2.75 15.70 -5.34
N TYR A 84 -3.25 14.65 -4.72
CA TYR A 84 -2.52 13.39 -4.58
C TYR A 84 -2.49 12.57 -5.89
N THR A 85 -1.49 11.72 -6.02
CA THR A 85 -1.39 10.76 -7.12
C THR A 85 -2.34 9.58 -6.90
N PHE A 86 -3.06 9.17 -7.95
CA PHE A 86 -3.82 7.92 -7.98
C PHE A 86 -3.77 7.30 -9.37
N ASN A 87 -3.03 6.20 -9.52
CA ASN A 87 -2.77 5.54 -10.78
C ASN A 87 -3.89 4.56 -11.13
N TYR A 88 -5.06 5.10 -11.48
CA TYR A 88 -6.29 4.37 -11.72
C TYR A 88 -6.14 3.26 -12.78
N GLN A 89 -5.49 3.55 -13.91
CA GLN A 89 -5.36 2.59 -15.01
C GLN A 89 -4.42 1.43 -14.63
N SER A 90 -3.30 1.72 -13.99
CA SER A 90 -2.39 0.68 -13.49
C SER A 90 -3.08 -0.28 -12.52
N LEU A 91 -3.97 0.25 -11.68
CA LEU A 91 -4.75 -0.58 -10.76
C LEU A 91 -5.82 -1.41 -11.46
N LYS A 92 -6.45 -0.90 -12.53
CA LYS A 92 -7.38 -1.68 -13.35
C LYS A 92 -6.70 -2.90 -13.96
N CYS A 93 -5.50 -2.73 -14.52
CA CYS A 93 -4.75 -3.85 -15.08
C CYS A 93 -4.39 -4.93 -14.05
N LEU A 94 -4.26 -4.57 -12.78
CA LEU A 94 -4.09 -5.53 -11.68
C LEU A 94 -5.40 -6.20 -11.23
N ASN A 95 -6.54 -5.84 -11.82
CA ASN A 95 -7.87 -6.26 -11.39
C ASN A 95 -8.78 -6.58 -12.58
N ASP A 96 -8.26 -7.35 -13.55
CA ASP A 96 -9.02 -7.83 -14.73
C ASP A 96 -9.72 -6.69 -15.50
N ASP A 97 -9.04 -5.57 -15.63
CA ASP A 97 -9.53 -4.31 -16.23
C ASP A 97 -10.75 -3.69 -15.53
N LEU A 98 -11.07 -4.15 -14.33
CA LEU A 98 -12.11 -3.57 -13.47
C LEU A 98 -11.51 -2.58 -12.47
N GLN A 99 -12.30 -1.63 -12.02
CA GLN A 99 -11.90 -0.70 -10.97
C GLN A 99 -11.46 -1.46 -9.71
N MET A 100 -10.27 -1.14 -9.19
CA MET A 100 -9.77 -1.74 -7.95
C MET A 100 -10.69 -1.39 -6.79
N ARG A 101 -11.11 -2.40 -6.05
CA ARG A 101 -11.95 -2.28 -4.87
C ARG A 101 -11.11 -2.01 -3.63
N SER A 102 -11.75 -1.60 -2.53
CA SER A 102 -11.10 -1.37 -1.23
C SER A 102 -11.00 -2.63 -0.36
N ASP A 103 -11.34 -3.82 -0.88
CA ASP A 103 -11.19 -5.10 -0.20
C ASP A 103 -10.20 -6.01 -0.93
N TRP A 104 -8.96 -6.00 -0.50
CA TRP A 104 -7.87 -6.70 -1.17
C TRP A 104 -7.63 -8.09 -0.59
N MET A 105 -7.77 -9.13 -1.39
CA MET A 105 -7.41 -10.49 -0.99
C MET A 105 -5.95 -10.76 -1.35
N LEU A 106 -5.08 -10.81 -0.34
CA LEU A 106 -3.65 -11.04 -0.50
C LEU A 106 -3.14 -11.98 0.60
N PRO A 107 -2.13 -12.82 0.32
CA PRO A 107 -1.54 -13.69 1.35
C PRO A 107 -0.81 -12.88 2.42
N ILE A 108 -0.65 -13.49 3.60
CA ILE A 108 0.35 -13.03 4.55
C ILE A 108 1.76 -13.32 4.02
N CYS A 109 2.75 -12.58 4.50
CA CYS A 109 4.15 -12.86 4.17
C CYS A 109 4.53 -14.28 4.61
N ASN A 110 4.92 -15.14 3.66
CA ASN A 110 5.28 -16.55 3.90
C ASN A 110 6.37 -17.03 2.91
N GLY A 111 6.67 -18.32 2.92
CA GLY A 111 7.59 -18.96 1.98
C GLY A 111 8.98 -18.31 1.92
N LYS A 112 9.48 -18.12 0.70
CA LYS A 112 10.82 -17.53 0.42
C LYS A 112 10.91 -16.04 0.77
N GLU A 113 9.79 -15.32 0.73
CA GLU A 113 9.73 -13.90 1.08
C GLU A 113 9.94 -13.66 2.58
N ARG A 114 9.52 -14.62 3.40
CA ARG A 114 9.61 -14.52 4.86
C ARG A 114 11.03 -14.66 5.33
N LEU A 115 11.58 -13.59 5.91
CA LEU A 115 12.94 -13.62 6.47
C LEU A 115 13.00 -14.57 7.68
N LYS A 116 13.94 -15.52 7.61
CA LYS A 116 14.21 -16.50 8.67
C LYS A 116 15.65 -16.39 9.16
N LYS A 117 15.83 -16.64 10.44
CA LYS A 117 17.16 -16.83 11.06
C LYS A 117 17.72 -18.19 10.67
N ASN A 118 19.01 -18.42 10.89
CA ASN A 118 19.67 -19.71 10.62
C ASN A 118 18.98 -20.90 11.32
N ASN A 119 18.31 -20.66 12.45
CA ASN A 119 17.55 -21.67 13.19
C ASN A 119 16.09 -21.82 12.72
N GLY A 120 15.73 -21.30 11.53
CA GLY A 120 14.39 -21.34 10.95
C GLY A 120 13.34 -20.42 11.58
N LYS A 121 13.63 -19.76 12.70
CA LYS A 121 12.69 -18.83 13.34
C LYS A 121 12.56 -17.53 12.51
N LYS A 122 11.35 -16.94 12.54
CA LYS A 122 11.07 -15.65 11.88
C LYS A 122 12.01 -14.56 12.41
N VAL A 123 12.57 -13.74 11.50
CA VAL A 123 13.35 -12.55 11.90
C VAL A 123 12.42 -11.52 12.53
N HIS A 124 11.27 -11.25 11.90
CA HIS A 124 10.27 -10.29 12.37
C HIS A 124 8.88 -10.95 12.39
N SER A 125 8.12 -10.77 13.47
CA SER A 125 6.82 -11.43 13.65
C SER A 125 5.76 -10.93 12.66
N THR A 126 5.78 -9.65 12.33
CA THR A 126 4.74 -8.94 11.56
C THR A 126 5.24 -8.40 10.21
N GLN A 127 6.25 -9.05 9.59
CA GLN A 127 6.69 -8.67 8.24
C GLN A 127 5.49 -8.65 7.28
N LYS A 128 5.29 -7.52 6.60
CA LYS A 128 4.23 -7.35 5.60
C LYS A 128 4.62 -8.00 4.27
N PRO A 129 3.66 -8.53 3.48
CA PRO A 129 3.96 -9.08 2.16
C PRO A 129 4.29 -7.97 1.16
N GLU A 130 5.20 -8.28 0.24
CA GLU A 130 5.58 -7.33 -0.83
C GLU A 130 4.39 -6.99 -1.74
N SER A 131 3.51 -7.95 -1.99
CA SER A 131 2.31 -7.74 -2.81
C SER A 131 1.39 -6.64 -2.28
N LEU A 132 1.29 -6.48 -0.96
CA LEU A 132 0.53 -5.42 -0.33
C LEU A 132 1.17 -4.05 -0.58
N LEU A 133 2.48 -3.95 -0.31
CA LEU A 133 3.24 -2.71 -0.50
C LEU A 133 3.36 -2.34 -1.99
N HIS A 134 3.48 -3.34 -2.88
CA HIS A 134 3.48 -3.14 -4.33
C HIS A 134 2.19 -2.42 -4.77
N ARG A 135 1.04 -2.91 -4.34
CA ARG A 135 -0.26 -2.30 -4.69
C ARG A 135 -0.39 -0.89 -4.14
N ILE A 136 0.01 -0.63 -2.89
CA ILE A 136 0.00 0.69 -2.26
C ILE A 136 0.90 1.67 -3.04
N ILE A 137 2.15 1.29 -3.28
CA ILE A 137 3.16 2.16 -3.88
C ILE A 137 2.80 2.45 -5.35
N LEU A 138 2.39 1.43 -6.09
CA LEU A 138 1.95 1.61 -7.47
C LEU A 138 0.71 2.51 -7.56
N ALA A 139 -0.23 2.35 -6.63
CA ALA A 139 -1.47 3.14 -6.61
C ALA A 139 -1.23 4.63 -6.43
N THR A 140 -0.28 5.01 -5.57
CA THR A 140 -0.22 6.36 -5.01
C THR A 140 1.11 7.09 -5.22
N THR A 141 1.99 6.54 -6.05
CA THR A 141 3.27 7.16 -6.39
C THR A 141 3.63 6.95 -7.86
N ASN A 142 4.48 7.81 -8.40
CA ASN A 142 5.09 7.68 -9.71
C ASN A 142 6.56 7.27 -9.59
N LYS A 143 7.17 6.76 -10.67
CA LYS A 143 8.59 6.45 -10.74
C LYS A 143 9.42 7.70 -10.38
N GLY A 144 10.42 7.53 -9.51
CA GLY A 144 11.25 8.62 -9.00
C GLY A 144 10.70 9.35 -7.77
N ASP A 145 9.45 9.12 -7.39
CA ASP A 145 8.88 9.67 -6.15
C ASP A 145 9.60 9.15 -4.90
N ALA A 146 9.55 9.94 -3.83
CA ALA A 146 10.14 9.62 -2.53
C ALA A 146 9.12 8.94 -1.61
N ILE A 147 9.48 7.81 -1.06
CA ILE A 147 8.70 7.05 -0.08
C ILE A 147 9.44 7.05 1.25
N PHE A 148 8.73 7.33 2.33
CA PHE A 148 9.28 7.32 3.68
C PHE A 148 8.51 6.37 4.58
N ASP A 149 9.22 5.50 5.28
CA ASP A 149 8.66 4.57 6.27
C ASP A 149 9.34 4.78 7.64
N PRO A 150 8.65 5.42 8.61
CA PRO A 150 9.22 5.66 9.94
C PRO A 150 9.32 4.40 10.80
N PHE A 151 8.75 3.28 10.37
CA PHE A 151 8.74 1.99 11.06
C PHE A 151 9.18 0.86 10.13
N LEU A 152 10.37 1.02 9.53
CA LEU A 152 10.85 0.24 8.40
C LEU A 152 10.84 -1.29 8.63
N GLY A 153 11.05 -1.73 9.86
CA GLY A 153 11.12 -3.15 10.21
C GLY A 153 12.20 -3.87 9.42
N THR A 154 11.80 -4.90 8.66
CA THR A 154 12.70 -5.66 7.78
C THR A 154 12.75 -5.13 6.35
N GLY A 155 12.32 -3.89 6.11
CA GLY A 155 12.53 -3.16 4.87
C GLY A 155 11.59 -3.50 3.72
N THR A 156 10.40 -4.05 3.96
CA THR A 156 9.50 -4.41 2.86
C THR A 156 9.13 -3.20 2.00
N THR A 157 8.79 -2.07 2.62
CA THR A 157 8.48 -0.82 1.93
C THR A 157 9.64 -0.38 1.03
N ALA A 158 10.86 -0.35 1.56
CA ALA A 158 12.05 0.07 0.81
C ALA A 158 12.42 -0.90 -0.33
N VAL A 159 12.26 -2.22 -0.10
CA VAL A 159 12.47 -3.24 -1.14
C VAL A 159 11.52 -3.03 -2.31
N VAL A 160 10.24 -2.84 -2.03
CA VAL A 160 9.24 -2.64 -3.09
C VAL A 160 9.44 -1.29 -3.76
N ALA A 161 9.71 -0.23 -3.02
CA ALA A 161 10.03 1.08 -3.58
C ALA A 161 11.22 1.02 -4.53
N LYS A 162 12.31 0.31 -4.15
CA LYS A 162 13.49 0.10 -5.00
C LYS A 162 13.14 -0.69 -6.25
N LYS A 163 12.38 -1.79 -6.12
CA LYS A 163 11.94 -2.60 -7.26
C LYS A 163 11.19 -1.77 -8.31
N LEU A 164 10.32 -0.87 -7.85
CA LEU A 164 9.48 -0.01 -8.67
C LEU A 164 10.18 1.30 -9.09
N GLY A 165 11.47 1.48 -8.85
CA GLY A 165 12.21 2.68 -9.24
C GLY A 165 11.84 3.94 -8.46
N ARG A 166 11.30 3.81 -7.24
CA ARG A 166 11.03 4.92 -6.31
C ARG A 166 12.23 5.13 -5.39
N LYS A 167 12.45 6.37 -4.95
CA LYS A 167 13.40 6.68 -3.87
C LYS A 167 12.79 6.23 -2.55
N TYR A 168 13.61 5.74 -1.63
CA TYR A 168 13.14 5.27 -0.34
C TYR A 168 13.98 5.81 0.80
N TYR A 169 13.33 6.11 1.89
CA TYR A 169 13.90 6.52 3.16
C TYR A 169 13.18 5.76 4.26
N GLY A 170 13.88 5.41 5.33
CA GLY A 170 13.24 4.68 6.41
C GLY A 170 14.03 4.76 7.71
N ILE A 171 13.33 4.57 8.82
CA ILE A 171 13.89 4.53 10.17
C ILE A 171 13.53 3.19 10.79
N GLU A 172 14.54 2.56 11.42
CA GLU A 172 14.36 1.37 12.23
C GLU A 172 15.22 1.48 13.48
N LYS A 173 14.59 1.34 14.64
CA LYS A 173 15.24 1.47 15.95
C LYS A 173 16.03 0.22 16.34
N ASP A 174 15.49 -0.97 16.00
CA ASP A 174 16.13 -2.24 16.31
C ASP A 174 17.29 -2.52 15.34
N LYS A 175 18.51 -2.58 15.86
CA LYS A 175 19.73 -2.82 15.06
C LYS A 175 19.68 -4.13 14.28
N LYS A 176 18.99 -5.17 14.79
CA LYS A 176 18.88 -6.48 14.10
C LYS A 176 17.93 -6.38 12.91
N TYR A 177 16.81 -5.67 13.09
CA TYR A 177 15.88 -5.41 11.99
C TYR A 177 16.47 -4.49 10.95
N PHE A 178 17.17 -3.43 11.38
CA PHE A 178 17.90 -2.53 10.49
C PHE A 178 18.93 -3.30 9.63
N LYS A 179 19.76 -4.16 10.24
CA LYS A 179 20.70 -4.98 9.47
C LYS A 179 20.00 -5.89 8.47
N ALA A 180 18.92 -6.56 8.87
CA ALA A 180 18.15 -7.43 7.99
C ALA A 180 17.52 -6.63 6.82
N ALA A 181 17.02 -5.43 7.08
CA ALA A 181 16.50 -4.52 6.06
C ALA A 181 17.62 -4.09 5.09
N TYR A 182 18.75 -3.65 5.60
CA TYR A 182 19.91 -3.23 4.80
C TYR A 182 20.39 -4.35 3.86
N ASP A 183 20.61 -5.56 4.41
CA ASP A 183 21.05 -6.72 3.64
C ASP A 183 20.04 -7.13 2.56
N ARG A 184 18.75 -6.99 2.84
CA ARG A 184 17.68 -7.27 1.89
C ARG A 184 17.60 -6.23 0.78
N ILE A 185 17.64 -4.96 1.12
CA ILE A 185 17.57 -3.84 0.19
C ILE A 185 18.79 -3.81 -0.73
N SER A 186 20.00 -4.08 -0.19
CA SER A 186 21.23 -4.09 -1.00
C SER A 186 21.20 -5.14 -2.10
N LYS A 187 20.63 -6.32 -1.82
CA LYS A 187 20.48 -7.43 -2.77
C LYS A 187 19.32 -7.25 -3.76
N THR A 188 18.44 -6.28 -3.52
CA THR A 188 17.28 -6.05 -4.37
C THR A 188 17.70 -5.33 -5.66
N LYS A 189 17.27 -5.84 -6.81
CA LYS A 189 17.45 -5.20 -8.12
C LYS A 189 16.22 -4.36 -8.45
N ILE A 190 16.41 -3.31 -9.25
CA ILE A 190 15.32 -2.56 -9.86
C ILE A 190 14.69 -3.44 -10.93
N ILE A 191 13.38 -3.43 -11.04
CA ILE A 191 12.67 -4.05 -12.17
C ILE A 191 12.66 -2.98 -13.27
N GLU A 192 13.46 -3.18 -14.32
CA GLU A 192 13.70 -2.16 -15.36
C GLU A 192 12.44 -1.86 -16.19
N GLU A 193 11.57 -2.86 -16.35
CA GLU A 193 10.29 -2.72 -17.05
C GLU A 193 9.15 -3.19 -16.15
N ASP A 194 8.58 -2.27 -15.35
CA ASP A 194 7.26 -2.52 -14.81
C ASP A 194 6.24 -2.07 -15.86
N TYR A 195 5.67 -3.04 -16.57
CA TYR A 195 4.64 -2.83 -17.59
C TYR A 195 3.50 -1.93 -17.06
N LEU A 196 3.21 -2.01 -15.78
CA LEU A 196 2.14 -1.23 -15.14
C LEU A 196 2.48 0.27 -15.01
N ASP A 197 3.77 0.63 -14.94
CA ASP A 197 4.20 2.03 -14.94
C ASP A 197 4.16 2.66 -16.35
N THR A 198 4.14 1.83 -17.40
CA THR A 198 4.10 2.28 -18.80
C THR A 198 2.69 2.43 -19.35
N ILE A 199 1.67 2.04 -18.60
CA ILE A 199 0.28 2.18 -19.02
C ILE A 199 -0.07 3.66 -19.07
N GLU A 200 -0.19 4.18 -20.28
CA GLU A 200 -0.66 5.53 -20.54
C GLU A 200 -2.03 5.74 -19.92
N ASN A 201 -2.20 6.87 -19.27
CA ASN A 201 -3.48 7.26 -18.73
C ASN A 201 -4.44 7.52 -19.90
N ASN A 202 -5.28 6.53 -20.24
CA ASN A 202 -6.22 6.59 -21.37
C ASN A 202 -7.23 7.78 -21.29
N ARG A 203 -7.18 8.59 -20.23
CA ARG A 203 -7.96 9.83 -20.14
C ARG A 203 -7.57 10.87 -21.19
N SER A 204 -6.39 10.79 -21.78
CA SER A 204 -5.95 11.66 -22.88
C SER A 204 -6.50 11.23 -24.25
N LYS A 205 -7.01 9.98 -24.37
CA LYS A 205 -7.62 9.52 -25.61
C LYS A 205 -9.09 9.95 -25.66
N PRO A 206 -9.56 10.54 -26.76
CA PRO A 206 -10.96 10.90 -26.88
C PRO A 206 -11.83 9.64 -26.73
N ARG A 207 -12.80 9.70 -25.85
CA ARG A 207 -13.77 8.61 -25.70
C ARG A 207 -14.69 8.62 -26.93
N ILE A 208 -14.86 7.47 -27.57
CA ILE A 208 -15.88 7.32 -28.58
C ILE A 208 -17.22 7.29 -27.83
N PRO A 209 -18.15 8.23 -28.08
CA PRO A 209 -19.46 8.23 -27.46
C PRO A 209 -20.20 6.92 -27.75
N PHE A 210 -21.01 6.44 -26.82
CA PHE A 210 -21.78 5.21 -27.00
C PHE A 210 -22.69 5.28 -28.28
N GLY A 211 -23.30 6.45 -28.53
CA GLY A 211 -24.07 6.68 -29.72
C GLY A 211 -23.31 6.43 -31.02
N SER A 212 -22.04 6.91 -31.08
CA SER A 212 -21.20 6.69 -32.26
C SER A 212 -20.83 5.21 -32.48
N LEU A 213 -20.71 4.41 -31.41
CA LEU A 213 -20.48 2.97 -31.51
C LEU A 213 -21.72 2.24 -32.06
N VAL A 214 -22.92 2.74 -31.72
CA VAL A 214 -24.20 2.24 -32.28
C VAL A 214 -24.34 2.63 -33.75
N GLU A 215 -24.07 3.90 -34.09
CA GLU A 215 -24.12 4.41 -35.45
C GLU A 215 -23.12 3.69 -36.38
N LEU A 216 -21.93 3.33 -35.86
CA LEU A 216 -20.93 2.55 -36.59
C LEU A 216 -21.26 1.04 -36.65
N GLY A 217 -22.36 0.60 -36.04
CA GLY A 217 -22.76 -0.81 -36.01
C GLY A 217 -21.84 -1.73 -35.17
N ILE A 218 -20.96 -1.14 -34.34
CA ILE A 218 -20.02 -1.90 -33.48
C ILE A 218 -20.75 -2.55 -32.32
N ILE A 219 -21.82 -1.88 -31.80
CA ILE A 219 -22.67 -2.41 -30.72
C ILE A 219 -24.13 -2.22 -31.13
N LYS A 220 -24.97 -3.20 -30.74
CA LYS A 220 -26.43 -3.10 -30.93
C LYS A 220 -27.09 -2.62 -29.64
N PRO A 221 -28.08 -1.71 -29.69
CA PRO A 221 -28.89 -1.36 -28.52
C PRO A 221 -29.54 -2.62 -27.92
N GLY A 222 -29.41 -2.81 -26.60
CA GLY A 222 -29.99 -3.96 -25.89
C GLY A 222 -29.10 -5.19 -25.75
N THR A 223 -27.87 -5.20 -26.22
CA THR A 223 -26.85 -6.20 -25.87
C THR A 223 -26.11 -5.73 -24.60
N VAL A 224 -26.60 -6.12 -23.43
CA VAL A 224 -25.93 -6.08 -22.14
C VAL A 224 -25.89 -7.51 -21.61
#